data_2d10453684867d879cff69d2eca43dc7
#
_entry.id   2d10453684867d879cff69d2eca43dc7
#
_cell.length_a   1.000
_cell.length_b   1.000
_cell.length_c   1.000
_cell.angle_alpha   90.00
_cell.angle_beta   90.00
_cell.angle_gamma   90.00
#
_symmetry.space_group_name_H-M   'P 1'
#
loop_
_entity.id
_entity.type
_entity.pdbx_description
1 polymer ?
#
loop_
_entity_poly.entity_id
_entity_poly.type
_entity_poly.pdbx_seq_one_letter_code
_entity_poly.pdbx_strand_id
1 'polypeptide(L)'
;MKRLLSFFIVIAVAFTINAQKLPNVYILATGGTIAGAAPTEVQSGYQSGQVGIDALIGAVPQLKDIANVTGEQIANVGSQNMSDVVWLKLAKRCNELLAKDDVDGIVITHGTDTMEETAYFLNLVIKSKKPVVLTCSMRPSTALSADGPLNIFNAVAVAGNKESMDRGVLVVTNDLIHSGRAAIKGNTTAVETFFSPLVGPLGTVNYGDINYVDVPDKKHTYQTEFNVDNLTSLPRVDVI
;
A
#
# COMPACT_ATOMS: atom_id res chain seq x y z
N MET A 1 -75.17 -3.17 13.24
CA MET A 1 -74.09 -3.57 12.33
C MET A 1 -73.07 -2.44 12.30
N LYS A 2 -71.99 -2.59 13.07
CA LYS A 2 -70.90 -1.59 13.13
C LYS A 2 -69.78 -2.06 12.20
N ARG A 3 -69.49 -1.29 11.14
CA ARG A 3 -68.36 -1.56 10.24
C ARG A 3 -67.10 -1.03 10.85
N LEU A 4 -66.18 -1.92 11.27
CA LEU A 4 -64.80 -1.59 11.61
C LEU A 4 -64.06 -1.27 10.33
N LEU A 5 -63.59 -0.02 10.19
CA LEU A 5 -62.67 0.41 9.15
C LEU A 5 -61.25 0.18 9.69
N SER A 6 -60.58 -0.86 9.20
CA SER A 6 -59.18 -1.11 9.54
C SER A 6 -58.30 -0.22 8.67
N PHE A 7 -57.63 0.75 9.27
CA PHE A 7 -56.60 1.59 8.65
C PHE A 7 -55.30 0.80 8.65
N PHE A 8 -54.84 0.34 7.50
CA PHE A 8 -53.48 -0.14 7.31
C PHE A 8 -52.53 1.05 7.09
N ILE A 9 -51.72 1.39 8.12
CA ILE A 9 -50.61 2.32 7.97
C ILE A 9 -49.45 1.55 7.36
N VAL A 10 -49.16 1.76 6.09
CA VAL A 10 -47.95 1.29 5.41
C VAL A 10 -46.82 2.27 5.79
N ILE A 11 -45.96 1.88 6.70
CA ILE A 11 -44.73 2.61 7.01
C ILE A 11 -43.72 2.27 5.87
N ALA A 12 -43.59 3.17 4.91
CA ALA A 12 -42.51 3.11 3.94
C ALA A 12 -41.19 3.51 4.63
N VAL A 13 -40.40 2.52 5.05
CA VAL A 13 -39.03 2.75 5.49
C VAL A 13 -38.20 3.05 4.25
N ALA A 14 -37.94 4.33 4.01
CA ALA A 14 -36.99 4.74 2.98
C ALA A 14 -35.59 4.36 3.45
N PHE A 15 -35.04 3.26 2.98
CA PHE A 15 -33.62 2.98 3.08
C PHE A 15 -32.90 4.00 2.17
N THR A 16 -32.36 5.05 2.76
CA THR A 16 -31.37 5.88 2.08
C THR A 16 -30.12 5.03 1.94
N ILE A 17 -29.90 4.45 0.77
CA ILE A 17 -28.62 3.88 0.38
C ILE A 17 -27.70 5.09 0.26
N ASN A 18 -26.98 5.41 1.33
CA ASN A 18 -25.82 6.29 1.25
C ASN A 18 -24.80 5.55 0.38
N ALA A 19 -24.68 5.88 -0.88
CA ALA A 19 -23.57 5.45 -1.70
C ALA A 19 -22.29 5.95 -0.99
N GLN A 20 -21.58 5.06 -0.35
CA GLN A 20 -20.35 5.42 0.37
C GLN A 20 -19.38 5.96 -0.68
N LYS A 21 -18.95 7.21 -0.51
CA LYS A 21 -17.95 7.82 -1.39
C LYS A 21 -16.68 6.96 -1.35
N LEU A 22 -16.24 6.51 -2.52
CA LEU A 22 -15.00 5.75 -2.62
C LEU A 22 -13.81 6.59 -2.14
N PRO A 23 -12.85 5.99 -1.42
CA PRO A 23 -11.64 6.68 -0.97
C PRO A 23 -10.77 7.07 -2.18
N ASN A 24 -10.06 8.19 -2.05
CA ASN A 24 -9.07 8.63 -3.02
C ASN A 24 -7.69 8.12 -2.61
N VAL A 25 -7.13 7.21 -3.38
CA VAL A 25 -5.84 6.55 -3.12
C VAL A 25 -4.84 6.90 -4.21
N TYR A 26 -3.66 7.37 -3.83
CA TYR A 26 -2.55 7.57 -4.75
C TYR A 26 -1.66 6.32 -4.77
N ILE A 27 -1.26 5.88 -5.97
CA ILE A 27 -0.24 4.84 -6.15
C ILE A 27 1.04 5.51 -6.64
N LEU A 28 2.08 5.50 -5.81
CA LEU A 28 3.40 6.03 -6.10
C LEU A 28 4.32 4.88 -6.53
N ALA A 29 4.71 4.84 -7.80
CA ALA A 29 5.52 3.75 -8.32
C ALA A 29 7.02 4.08 -8.26
N THR A 30 7.82 3.15 -7.72
CA THR A 30 9.28 3.27 -7.66
C THR A 30 10.01 2.29 -8.58
N GLY A 31 9.30 1.33 -9.19
CA GLY A 31 9.86 0.28 -10.02
C GLY A 31 9.78 -1.10 -9.37
N GLY A 32 10.89 -1.83 -9.37
CA GLY A 32 10.97 -3.17 -8.78
C GLY A 32 10.40 -4.29 -9.66
N THR A 33 10.31 -5.51 -9.10
CA THR A 33 9.81 -6.72 -9.77
C THR A 33 8.34 -6.60 -10.17
N ILE A 34 7.53 -5.93 -9.37
CA ILE A 34 6.10 -5.72 -9.63
C ILE A 34 5.87 -4.95 -10.94
N ALA A 35 6.82 -4.07 -11.30
CA ALA A 35 6.90 -3.38 -12.57
C ALA A 35 7.89 -4.05 -13.54
N GLY A 36 8.30 -5.28 -13.27
CA GLY A 36 9.23 -6.04 -14.08
C GLY A 36 8.54 -6.78 -15.22
N ALA A 37 9.26 -6.97 -16.33
CA ALA A 37 8.82 -7.77 -17.46
C ALA A 37 9.90 -8.78 -17.85
N ALA A 38 9.49 -10.03 -18.06
CA ALA A 38 10.29 -11.10 -18.62
C ALA A 38 9.94 -11.30 -20.11
N PRO A 39 10.88 -11.82 -20.92
CA PRO A 39 10.61 -12.12 -22.33
C PRO A 39 9.51 -13.15 -22.54
N THR A 40 9.31 -14.07 -21.61
CA THR A 40 8.23 -15.07 -21.63
C THR A 40 7.67 -15.28 -20.22
N GLU A 41 6.46 -15.81 -20.14
CA GLU A 41 5.72 -16.04 -18.87
C GLU A 41 6.36 -17.10 -17.95
N VAL A 42 7.27 -17.92 -18.48
CA VAL A 42 7.93 -19.03 -17.77
C VAL A 42 9.43 -18.83 -17.54
N GLN A 43 9.95 -17.63 -17.83
CA GLN A 43 11.35 -17.29 -17.56
C GLN A 43 11.50 -16.58 -16.23
N SER A 44 12.54 -16.96 -15.47
CA SER A 44 12.90 -16.34 -14.20
C SER A 44 13.69 -15.03 -14.38
N GLY A 45 14.39 -14.88 -15.51
CA GLY A 45 15.14 -13.64 -15.83
C GLY A 45 14.19 -12.54 -16.31
N TYR A 46 14.21 -11.39 -15.64
CA TYR A 46 13.39 -10.23 -16.00
C TYR A 46 14.17 -8.93 -15.79
N GLN A 47 13.64 -7.84 -16.37
CA GLN A 47 14.13 -6.48 -16.10
C GLN A 47 13.11 -5.75 -15.20
N SER A 48 13.61 -5.23 -14.08
CA SER A 48 12.79 -4.42 -13.15
C SER A 48 12.41 -3.09 -13.78
N GLY A 49 11.22 -2.57 -13.44
CA GLY A 49 10.83 -1.22 -13.81
C GLY A 49 10.51 -1.05 -15.30
N GLN A 50 10.14 -2.09 -16.04
CA GLN A 50 9.77 -1.99 -17.45
C GLN A 50 8.32 -1.55 -17.67
N VAL A 51 7.47 -1.76 -16.66
CA VAL A 51 6.03 -1.46 -16.72
C VAL A 51 5.76 -0.18 -15.96
N GLY A 52 5.19 0.81 -16.65
CA GLY A 52 4.78 2.08 -16.02
C GLY A 52 3.55 1.94 -15.14
N ILE A 53 3.31 2.96 -14.30
CA ILE A 53 2.22 2.95 -13.31
C ILE A 53 0.83 2.78 -13.96
N ASP A 54 0.57 3.39 -15.10
CA ASP A 54 -0.74 3.29 -15.77
C ASP A 54 -1.04 1.85 -16.21
N ALA A 55 -0.02 1.12 -16.67
CA ALA A 55 -0.16 -0.28 -17.04
C ALA A 55 -0.36 -1.19 -15.81
N LEU A 56 0.27 -0.88 -14.68
CA LEU A 56 0.04 -1.58 -13.41
C LEU A 56 -1.40 -1.39 -12.91
N ILE A 57 -1.93 -0.16 -12.95
CA ILE A 57 -3.32 0.14 -12.60
C ILE A 57 -4.27 -0.55 -13.59
N GLY A 58 -3.97 -0.49 -14.88
CA GLY A 58 -4.78 -1.12 -15.94
C GLY A 58 -4.83 -2.64 -15.85
N ALA A 59 -3.82 -3.29 -15.26
CA ALA A 59 -3.80 -4.72 -15.01
C ALA A 59 -4.77 -5.18 -13.89
N VAL A 60 -5.30 -4.24 -13.08
CA VAL A 60 -6.22 -4.51 -11.97
C VAL A 60 -7.48 -3.63 -12.10
N PRO A 61 -8.35 -3.89 -13.10
CA PRO A 61 -9.52 -3.04 -13.37
C PRO A 61 -10.54 -2.99 -12.22
N GLN A 62 -10.48 -3.95 -11.29
CA GLN A 62 -11.32 -4.00 -10.09
C GLN A 62 -11.01 -2.90 -9.07
N LEU A 63 -9.86 -2.21 -9.20
CA LEU A 63 -9.52 -1.08 -8.33
C LEU A 63 -10.59 0.01 -8.32
N LYS A 64 -11.25 0.25 -9.48
CA LYS A 64 -12.35 1.23 -9.62
C LYS A 64 -13.56 0.94 -8.71
N ASP A 65 -13.72 -0.31 -8.28
CA ASP A 65 -14.85 -0.73 -7.44
C ASP A 65 -14.61 -0.44 -5.97
N ILE A 66 -13.34 -0.20 -5.57
CA ILE A 66 -12.93 0.00 -4.17
C ILE A 66 -12.30 1.37 -3.89
N ALA A 67 -11.77 2.08 -4.89
CA ALA A 67 -11.14 3.39 -4.72
C ALA A 67 -11.11 4.21 -6.00
N ASN A 68 -11.04 5.54 -5.85
CA ASN A 68 -10.62 6.45 -6.91
C ASN A 68 -9.09 6.47 -6.92
N VAL A 69 -8.47 5.80 -7.89
CA VAL A 69 -7.01 5.63 -7.93
C VAL A 69 -6.36 6.64 -8.86
N THR A 70 -5.29 7.28 -8.38
CA THR A 70 -4.40 8.13 -9.17
C THR A 70 -2.99 7.58 -9.13
N GLY A 71 -2.36 7.35 -10.28
CA GLY A 71 -0.99 6.86 -10.40
C GLY A 71 0.03 7.98 -10.58
N GLU A 72 1.20 7.86 -9.97
CA GLU A 72 2.35 8.75 -10.16
C GLU A 72 3.66 7.96 -10.16
N GLN A 73 4.51 8.20 -11.17
CA GLN A 73 5.83 7.58 -11.25
C GLN A 73 6.86 8.42 -10.49
N ILE A 74 7.36 7.94 -9.36
CA ILE A 74 8.39 8.61 -8.54
C ILE A 74 9.79 8.29 -9.05
N ALA A 75 10.04 6.99 -9.30
CA ALA A 75 11.28 6.45 -9.84
C ALA A 75 10.98 5.18 -10.63
N ASN A 76 11.98 4.67 -11.34
CA ASN A 76 11.87 3.41 -12.07
C ASN A 76 13.18 2.63 -11.94
N VAL A 77 13.39 2.08 -10.74
CA VAL A 77 14.65 1.41 -10.38
C VAL A 77 14.40 0.00 -9.84
N GLY A 78 15.37 -0.87 -9.98
CA GLY A 78 15.44 -2.06 -9.13
C GLY A 78 15.74 -1.62 -7.70
N SER A 79 15.14 -2.25 -6.70
CA SER A 79 15.24 -1.76 -5.32
C SER A 79 16.66 -1.79 -4.76
N GLN A 80 17.54 -2.66 -5.27
CA GLN A 80 18.97 -2.64 -4.96
C GLN A 80 19.67 -1.33 -5.33
N ASN A 81 19.04 -0.51 -6.19
CA ASN A 81 19.53 0.81 -6.63
C ASN A 81 18.77 1.98 -5.98
N MET A 82 18.03 1.72 -4.91
CA MET A 82 17.43 2.80 -4.12
C MET A 82 18.52 3.72 -3.56
N SER A 83 18.22 5.00 -3.50
CA SER A 83 19.17 6.03 -3.07
C SER A 83 18.48 7.09 -2.21
N ASP A 84 19.28 7.86 -1.48
CA ASP A 84 18.83 9.00 -0.68
C ASP A 84 17.94 9.95 -1.46
N VAL A 85 18.28 10.20 -2.73
CA VAL A 85 17.52 11.09 -3.62
C VAL A 85 16.11 10.54 -3.85
N VAL A 86 15.98 9.23 -4.09
CA VAL A 86 14.69 8.58 -4.30
C VAL A 86 13.89 8.55 -2.99
N TRP A 87 14.52 8.19 -1.87
CA TRP A 87 13.86 8.18 -0.56
C TRP A 87 13.35 9.55 -0.14
N LEU A 88 14.17 10.61 -0.30
CA LEU A 88 13.75 11.98 0.03
C LEU A 88 12.62 12.45 -0.88
N LYS A 89 12.71 12.20 -2.20
CA LYS A 89 11.65 12.53 -3.15
C LYS A 89 10.35 11.83 -2.77
N LEU A 90 10.41 10.53 -2.47
CA LEU A 90 9.25 9.73 -2.08
C LEU A 90 8.62 10.24 -0.78
N ALA A 91 9.41 10.45 0.27
CA ALA A 91 8.92 10.92 1.57
C ALA A 91 8.27 12.30 1.48
N LYS A 92 8.91 13.26 0.79
CA LYS A 92 8.35 14.60 0.58
C LYS A 92 7.05 14.54 -0.21
N ARG A 93 6.99 13.74 -1.27
CA ARG A 93 5.76 13.59 -2.06
C ARG A 93 4.64 12.95 -1.26
N CYS A 94 4.94 11.93 -0.43
CA CYS A 94 3.96 11.37 0.50
C CYS A 94 3.41 12.42 1.45
N ASN A 95 4.28 13.18 2.12
CA ASN A 95 3.85 14.23 3.06
C ASN A 95 3.00 15.31 2.38
N GLU A 96 3.38 15.75 1.16
CA GLU A 96 2.63 16.71 0.36
C GLU A 96 1.22 16.20 0.02
N LEU A 97 1.10 14.96 -0.42
CA LEU A 97 -0.19 14.36 -0.78
C LEU A 97 -1.08 14.15 0.45
N LEU A 98 -0.50 13.60 1.53
CA LEU A 98 -1.26 13.31 2.76
C LEU A 98 -1.72 14.56 3.50
N ALA A 99 -1.12 15.72 3.24
CA ALA A 99 -1.58 17.01 3.76
C ALA A 99 -2.88 17.50 3.09
N LYS A 100 -3.28 16.93 1.94
CA LYS A 100 -4.52 17.29 1.24
C LYS A 100 -5.72 16.58 1.86
N ASP A 101 -6.82 17.28 2.04
CA ASP A 101 -8.04 16.72 2.65
C ASP A 101 -8.70 15.65 1.76
N ASP A 102 -8.53 15.76 0.44
CA ASP A 102 -9.12 14.86 -0.55
C ASP A 102 -8.28 13.62 -0.85
N VAL A 103 -7.18 13.38 -0.16
CA VAL A 103 -6.37 12.16 -0.24
C VAL A 103 -6.64 11.32 1.00
N ASP A 104 -7.08 10.09 0.84
CA ASP A 104 -7.41 9.19 1.94
C ASP A 104 -6.25 8.26 2.31
N GLY A 105 -5.41 7.87 1.34
CA GLY A 105 -4.25 7.00 1.58
C GLY A 105 -3.29 6.94 0.40
N ILE A 106 -2.14 6.34 0.63
CA ILE A 106 -1.08 6.14 -0.38
C ILE A 106 -0.69 4.67 -0.43
N VAL A 107 -0.56 4.15 -1.65
CA VAL A 107 0.12 2.89 -1.95
C VAL A 107 1.47 3.19 -2.60
N ILE A 108 2.51 2.46 -2.27
CA ILE A 108 3.82 2.55 -2.89
C ILE A 108 4.16 1.18 -3.47
N THR A 109 4.28 1.08 -4.80
CA THR A 109 4.80 -0.13 -5.43
C THR A 109 6.33 -0.09 -5.44
N HIS A 110 6.96 -1.14 -4.92
CA HIS A 110 8.38 -1.18 -4.62
C HIS A 110 9.02 -2.51 -5.04
N GLY A 111 10.32 -2.55 -5.18
CA GLY A 111 11.07 -3.79 -5.31
C GLY A 111 11.34 -4.41 -3.95
N THR A 112 11.51 -5.74 -3.91
CA THR A 112 11.51 -6.50 -2.66
C THR A 112 12.80 -6.38 -1.85
N ASP A 113 13.96 -6.05 -2.49
CA ASP A 113 15.27 -6.15 -1.83
C ASP A 113 15.51 -5.09 -0.75
N THR A 114 14.93 -3.89 -0.92
CA THR A 114 15.07 -2.78 0.05
C THR A 114 13.71 -2.20 0.47
N MET A 115 12.64 -3.00 0.36
CA MET A 115 11.32 -2.54 0.79
C MET A 115 11.25 -2.33 2.30
N GLU A 116 11.92 -3.18 3.08
CA GLU A 116 11.94 -3.08 4.53
C GLU A 116 12.63 -1.79 5.01
N GLU A 117 13.73 -1.38 4.39
CA GLU A 117 14.42 -0.12 4.69
C GLU A 117 13.56 1.09 4.31
N THR A 118 12.94 1.04 3.13
CA THR A 118 12.03 2.11 2.67
C THR A 118 10.81 2.22 3.58
N ALA A 119 10.22 1.10 3.97
CA ALA A 119 9.08 1.08 4.89
C ALA A 119 9.45 1.65 6.26
N TYR A 120 10.59 1.26 6.81
CA TYR A 120 11.05 1.77 8.09
C TYR A 120 11.41 3.26 8.03
N PHE A 121 12.12 3.69 6.98
CA PHE A 121 12.42 5.11 6.76
C PHE A 121 11.14 5.96 6.72
N LEU A 122 10.17 5.57 5.89
CA LEU A 122 8.90 6.28 5.80
C LEU A 122 8.13 6.26 7.13
N ASN A 123 8.19 5.14 7.86
CA ASN A 123 7.57 5.02 9.19
C ASN A 123 8.13 6.02 10.21
N LEU A 124 9.34 6.53 9.99
CA LEU A 124 9.95 7.57 10.82
C LEU A 124 9.64 9.00 10.36
N VAL A 125 9.46 9.23 9.04
CA VAL A 125 9.46 10.60 8.49
C VAL A 125 8.12 11.08 7.94
N ILE A 126 7.14 10.22 7.81
CA ILE A 126 5.77 10.60 7.41
C ILE A 126 5.10 11.39 8.54
N LYS A 127 4.39 12.48 8.17
CA LYS A 127 3.75 13.41 9.15
C LYS A 127 2.22 13.36 9.09
N SER A 128 1.67 12.16 8.91
CA SER A 128 0.23 11.95 8.79
C SER A 128 -0.23 10.71 9.56
N LYS A 129 -1.52 10.68 9.91
CA LYS A 129 -2.23 9.50 10.40
C LYS A 129 -2.82 8.66 9.27
N LYS A 130 -2.90 9.21 8.05
CA LYS A 130 -3.47 8.52 6.90
C LYS A 130 -2.59 7.36 6.49
N PRO A 131 -3.16 6.25 5.98
CA PRO A 131 -2.41 5.06 5.63
C PRO A 131 -1.37 5.29 4.54
N VAL A 132 -0.18 4.76 4.73
CA VAL A 132 0.86 4.59 3.71
C VAL A 132 1.20 3.11 3.66
N VAL A 133 0.97 2.49 2.50
CA VAL A 133 1.06 1.05 2.31
C VAL A 133 2.09 0.74 1.23
N LEU A 134 3.15 0.03 1.57
CA LEU A 134 4.08 -0.51 0.58
C LEU A 134 3.60 -1.88 0.13
N THR A 135 3.79 -2.16 -1.16
CA THR A 135 3.55 -3.47 -1.74
C THR A 135 4.56 -3.80 -2.83
N CYS A 136 4.74 -5.07 -3.12
CA CYS A 136 5.69 -5.57 -4.10
C CYS A 136 5.18 -6.85 -4.76
N SER A 137 6.02 -7.47 -5.59
CA SER A 137 5.83 -8.85 -6.03
C SER A 137 7.17 -9.58 -6.10
N MET A 138 7.13 -10.90 -5.97
CA MET A 138 8.28 -11.78 -6.16
C MET A 138 8.37 -12.26 -7.61
N ARG A 139 7.27 -12.22 -8.36
CA ARG A 139 7.20 -12.57 -9.77
C ARG A 139 6.99 -11.31 -10.63
N PRO A 140 7.63 -11.22 -11.80
CA PRO A 140 7.39 -10.10 -12.71
C PRO A 140 5.95 -10.08 -13.21
N SER A 141 5.46 -8.92 -13.64
CA SER A 141 4.08 -8.72 -14.08
C SER A 141 3.64 -9.64 -15.24
N THR A 142 4.61 -10.09 -16.04
CA THR A 142 4.38 -11.00 -17.18
C THR A 142 4.42 -12.48 -16.80
N ALA A 143 4.78 -12.83 -15.56
CA ALA A 143 4.92 -14.22 -15.15
C ALA A 143 3.58 -14.94 -15.04
N LEU A 144 3.57 -16.24 -15.36
CA LEU A 144 2.47 -17.13 -15.02
C LEU A 144 2.28 -17.12 -13.49
N SER A 145 1.06 -16.89 -13.04
CA SER A 145 0.73 -16.71 -11.60
C SER A 145 1.49 -15.56 -10.94
N ALA A 146 1.58 -14.39 -11.60
CA ALA A 146 2.12 -13.18 -11.01
C ALA A 146 1.34 -12.81 -9.73
N ASP A 147 2.07 -12.49 -8.65
CA ASP A 147 1.50 -12.13 -7.34
C ASP A 147 1.18 -10.62 -7.22
N GLY A 148 1.74 -9.80 -8.12
CA GLY A 148 1.58 -8.34 -8.10
C GLY A 148 0.15 -7.84 -8.17
N PRO A 149 -0.73 -8.32 -9.07
CA PRO A 149 -2.09 -7.82 -9.21
C PRO A 149 -2.92 -7.91 -7.93
N LEU A 150 -2.93 -9.05 -7.24
CA LEU A 150 -3.66 -9.20 -5.97
C LEU A 150 -3.01 -8.37 -4.85
N ASN A 151 -1.69 -8.31 -4.79
CA ASN A 151 -0.98 -7.48 -3.84
C ASN A 151 -1.32 -5.99 -4.00
N ILE A 152 -1.43 -5.47 -5.25
CA ILE A 152 -1.87 -4.09 -5.52
C ILE A 152 -3.32 -3.90 -5.05
N PHE A 153 -4.22 -4.81 -5.40
CA PHE A 153 -5.62 -4.73 -5.01
C PHE A 153 -5.77 -4.66 -3.48
N ASN A 154 -5.13 -5.59 -2.76
CA ASN A 154 -5.15 -5.63 -1.30
C ASN A 154 -4.50 -4.38 -0.67
N ALA A 155 -3.40 -3.89 -1.23
CA ALA A 155 -2.75 -2.67 -0.75
C ALA A 155 -3.64 -1.44 -0.91
N VAL A 156 -4.38 -1.31 -2.02
CA VAL A 156 -5.34 -0.21 -2.25
C VAL A 156 -6.53 -0.33 -1.29
N ALA A 157 -7.05 -1.54 -1.06
CA ALA A 157 -8.11 -1.76 -0.07
C ALA A 157 -7.67 -1.31 1.33
N VAL A 158 -6.45 -1.69 1.76
CA VAL A 158 -5.88 -1.28 3.05
C VAL A 158 -5.64 0.22 3.10
N ALA A 159 -5.11 0.84 2.04
CA ALA A 159 -4.85 2.29 2.01
C ALA A 159 -6.14 3.13 2.03
N GLY A 160 -7.23 2.62 1.48
CA GLY A 160 -8.54 3.27 1.48
C GLY A 160 -9.38 3.02 2.74
N ASN A 161 -8.96 2.15 3.64
CA ASN A 161 -9.74 1.74 4.80
C ASN A 161 -9.47 2.65 6.01
N LYS A 162 -10.53 3.14 6.65
CA LYS A 162 -10.44 3.98 7.86
C LYS A 162 -9.81 3.26 9.05
N GLU A 163 -9.96 1.95 9.16
CA GLU A 163 -9.33 1.15 10.22
C GLU A 163 -7.80 1.07 10.08
N SER A 164 -7.27 1.40 8.90
CA SER A 164 -5.83 1.48 8.66
C SER A 164 -5.21 2.80 9.12
N MET A 165 -6.02 3.78 9.52
CA MET A 165 -5.51 5.05 10.04
C MET A 165 -4.77 4.84 11.37
N ASP A 166 -3.72 5.67 11.57
CA ASP A 166 -2.92 5.70 12.79
C ASP A 166 -2.22 4.35 13.12
N ARG A 167 -1.89 3.59 12.06
CA ARG A 167 -1.13 2.33 12.18
C ARG A 167 0.30 2.43 11.66
N GLY A 168 0.78 3.65 11.40
CA GLY A 168 2.09 3.86 10.79
C GLY A 168 2.13 3.48 9.32
N VAL A 169 3.33 3.22 8.83
CA VAL A 169 3.54 2.66 7.49
C VAL A 169 3.31 1.15 7.54
N LEU A 170 2.57 0.64 6.56
CA LEU A 170 2.20 -0.77 6.44
C LEU A 170 2.90 -1.40 5.24
N VAL A 171 3.15 -2.70 5.31
CA VAL A 171 3.61 -3.53 4.19
C VAL A 171 2.56 -4.60 3.95
N VAL A 172 2.02 -4.64 2.75
CA VAL A 172 0.96 -5.58 2.35
C VAL A 172 1.46 -6.45 1.22
N THR A 173 1.63 -7.72 1.50
CA THR A 173 2.04 -8.76 0.53
C THR A 173 1.49 -10.11 0.95
N ASN A 174 1.15 -10.95 -0.02
CA ASN A 174 0.75 -12.33 0.23
C ASN A 174 -0.30 -12.46 1.35
N ASP A 175 -1.35 -11.63 1.26
CA ASP A 175 -2.52 -11.57 2.16
C ASP A 175 -2.23 -11.17 3.62
N LEU A 176 -1.00 -10.74 3.92
CA LEU A 176 -0.60 -10.28 5.25
C LEU A 176 -0.39 -8.76 5.29
N ILE A 177 -0.73 -8.16 6.43
CA ILE A 177 -0.49 -6.76 6.75
C ILE A 177 0.59 -6.71 7.83
N HIS A 178 1.77 -6.21 7.48
CA HIS A 178 2.89 -6.05 8.40
C HIS A 178 3.08 -4.60 8.79
N SER A 179 3.63 -4.36 10.00
CA SER A 179 4.16 -3.05 10.34
C SER A 179 5.42 -2.76 9.52
N GLY A 180 5.54 -1.55 8.97
CA GLY A 180 6.75 -1.10 8.27
C GLY A 180 8.01 -1.09 9.15
N ARG A 181 7.84 -1.16 10.48
CA ARG A 181 8.94 -1.33 11.42
C ARG A 181 9.45 -2.77 11.51
N ALA A 182 8.59 -3.77 11.28
CA ALA A 182 8.87 -5.16 11.61
C ALA A 182 8.95 -6.08 10.39
N ALA A 183 8.52 -5.62 9.22
CA ALA A 183 8.57 -6.40 7.99
C ALA A 183 10.02 -6.68 7.58
N ILE A 184 10.34 -7.94 7.31
CA ILE A 184 11.67 -8.39 6.85
C ILE A 184 11.49 -9.34 5.66
N LYS A 185 12.36 -9.21 4.64
CA LYS A 185 12.45 -10.16 3.54
C LYS A 185 13.29 -11.35 3.97
N GLY A 186 12.68 -12.52 4.09
CA GLY A 186 13.35 -13.75 4.57
C GLY A 186 13.65 -14.80 3.50
N ASN A 187 13.20 -14.58 2.26
CA ASN A 187 13.42 -15.54 1.16
C ASN A 187 13.66 -14.80 -0.15
N THR A 188 14.48 -15.38 -1.02
CA THR A 188 14.85 -14.77 -2.31
C THR A 188 13.94 -15.16 -3.48
N THR A 189 13.09 -16.18 -3.33
CA THR A 189 12.29 -16.76 -4.43
C THR A 189 10.83 -17.00 -4.08
N ALA A 190 10.51 -17.33 -2.82
CA ALA A 190 9.16 -17.62 -2.40
C ALA A 190 8.26 -16.38 -2.45
N VAL A 191 7.00 -16.53 -2.86
CA VAL A 191 6.01 -15.47 -2.82
C VAL A 191 5.75 -15.04 -1.38
N GLU A 192 5.68 -16.01 -0.47
CA GLU A 192 5.62 -15.79 0.98
C GLU A 192 7.03 -15.46 1.53
N THR A 193 7.53 -14.27 1.20
CA THR A 193 8.89 -13.86 1.54
C THR A 193 8.98 -12.89 2.70
N PHE A 194 7.93 -12.09 2.93
CA PHE A 194 7.90 -11.12 4.02
C PHE A 194 7.24 -11.70 5.26
N PHE A 195 7.86 -11.46 6.40
CA PHE A 195 7.35 -11.83 7.71
C PHE A 195 7.76 -10.78 8.76
N SER A 196 7.15 -10.81 9.93
CA SER A 196 7.45 -9.93 11.06
C SER A 196 7.95 -10.80 12.22
N PRO A 197 9.27 -11.01 12.34
CA PRO A 197 9.81 -11.81 13.43
C PRO A 197 9.49 -11.16 14.78
N LEU A 198 9.26 -11.96 15.79
CA LEU A 198 8.98 -11.58 17.19
C LEU A 198 7.58 -11.00 17.44
N VAL A 199 7.00 -10.25 16.50
CA VAL A 199 5.71 -9.55 16.72
C VAL A 199 4.55 -10.08 15.88
N GLY A 200 4.83 -10.80 14.79
CA GLY A 200 3.80 -11.25 13.86
C GLY A 200 3.24 -10.13 12.96
N PRO A 201 2.30 -10.45 12.06
CA PRO A 201 1.59 -9.47 11.25
C PRO A 201 0.58 -8.69 12.10
N LEU A 202 0.27 -7.45 11.69
CA LEU A 202 -0.80 -6.65 12.29
C LEU A 202 -2.19 -7.14 11.91
N GLY A 203 -2.30 -7.92 10.85
CA GLY A 203 -3.56 -8.43 10.35
C GLY A 203 -3.41 -9.16 9.03
N THR A 204 -4.56 -9.47 8.43
CA THR A 204 -4.70 -10.10 7.13
C THR A 204 -5.56 -9.24 6.22
N VAL A 205 -5.36 -9.40 4.91
CA VAL A 205 -6.24 -8.85 3.89
C VAL A 205 -6.40 -9.86 2.77
N ASN A 206 -7.63 -10.28 2.50
CA ASN A 206 -7.91 -11.30 1.50
C ASN A 206 -8.99 -10.78 0.55
N TYR A 207 -8.62 -10.52 -0.72
CA TYR A 207 -9.49 -9.89 -1.70
C TYR A 207 -10.18 -8.62 -1.21
N GLY A 208 -9.44 -7.79 -0.46
CA GLY A 208 -9.93 -6.53 0.10
C GLY A 208 -10.67 -6.65 1.44
N ASP A 209 -10.95 -7.85 1.92
CA ASP A 209 -11.49 -8.07 3.27
C ASP A 209 -10.37 -8.02 4.30
N ILE A 210 -10.45 -7.04 5.21
CA ILE A 210 -9.39 -6.67 6.13
C ILE A 210 -9.75 -7.12 7.55
N ASN A 211 -8.81 -7.79 8.21
CA ASN A 211 -8.94 -8.17 9.60
C ASN A 211 -7.66 -7.80 10.38
N TYR A 212 -7.73 -6.78 11.21
CA TYR A 212 -6.65 -6.40 12.11
C TYR A 212 -6.72 -7.19 13.42
N VAL A 213 -5.59 -7.74 13.84
CA VAL A 213 -5.44 -8.50 15.09
C VAL A 213 -4.54 -7.79 16.10
N ASP A 214 -3.77 -6.80 15.65
CA ASP A 214 -2.84 -6.05 16.50
C ASP A 214 -2.73 -4.58 16.09
N VAL A 215 -2.07 -3.78 16.93
CA VAL A 215 -1.76 -2.36 16.70
C VAL A 215 -0.27 -2.10 16.96
N PRO A 216 0.36 -1.17 16.24
CA PRO A 216 1.74 -0.79 16.53
C PRO A 216 1.88 -0.19 17.94
N ASP A 217 2.83 -0.69 18.74
CA ASP A 217 3.10 -0.24 20.10
C ASP A 217 4.19 0.84 20.21
N LYS A 218 4.91 1.09 19.13
CA LYS A 218 6.01 2.05 19.06
C LYS A 218 5.59 3.32 18.34
N LYS A 219 6.24 4.44 18.69
CA LYS A 219 6.09 5.70 17.96
C LYS A 219 6.35 5.52 16.47
N HIS A 220 5.51 6.11 15.66
CA HIS A 220 5.60 6.05 14.20
C HIS A 220 5.09 7.35 13.57
N THR A 221 5.41 7.57 12.32
CA THR A 221 4.91 8.64 11.46
C THR A 221 4.88 10.01 12.17
N TYR A 222 3.71 10.62 12.34
CA TYR A 222 3.53 11.94 12.94
C TYR A 222 3.99 12.02 14.42
N GLN A 223 4.14 10.89 15.10
CA GLN A 223 4.57 10.82 16.49
C GLN A 223 6.09 10.92 16.67
N THR A 224 6.85 10.78 15.58
CA THR A 224 8.31 10.84 15.62
C THR A 224 8.82 12.28 15.53
N GLU A 225 10.05 12.51 15.99
CA GLU A 225 10.75 13.79 15.88
C GLU A 225 11.40 14.06 14.52
N PHE A 226 11.58 13.02 13.67
CA PHE A 226 12.30 13.13 12.41
C PHE A 226 11.51 13.90 11.35
N ASN A 227 12.17 14.82 10.64
CA ASN A 227 11.60 15.61 9.57
C ASN A 227 12.59 15.71 8.40
N VAL A 228 12.09 15.54 7.17
CA VAL A 228 12.90 15.58 5.95
C VAL A 228 12.60 16.77 5.03
N ASP A 229 11.67 17.65 5.41
CA ASP A 229 11.17 18.71 4.52
C ASP A 229 12.29 19.62 3.99
N ASN A 230 13.24 19.97 4.86
CA ASN A 230 14.36 20.85 4.54
C ASN A 230 15.64 20.09 4.11
N LEU A 231 15.61 18.76 4.05
CA LEU A 231 16.79 17.98 3.68
C LEU A 231 16.94 17.90 2.17
N THR A 232 18.15 18.11 1.68
CA THR A 232 18.54 17.90 0.27
C THR A 232 19.33 16.60 0.07
N SER A 233 19.89 16.06 1.14
CA SER A 233 20.61 14.77 1.18
C SER A 233 20.46 14.16 2.56
N LEU A 234 20.72 12.85 2.68
CA LEU A 234 20.88 12.15 3.96
C LEU A 234 22.37 12.04 4.32
N PRO A 235 22.71 11.96 5.60
CA PRO A 235 24.10 11.70 6.02
C PRO A 235 24.50 10.29 5.58
N ARG A 236 25.74 10.14 5.13
CA ARG A 236 26.27 8.81 4.82
C ARG A 236 26.40 7.98 6.09
N VAL A 237 25.89 6.76 6.06
CA VAL A 237 26.02 5.76 7.11
C VAL A 237 26.54 4.48 6.48
N ASP A 238 27.66 3.97 6.98
CA ASP A 238 28.25 2.70 6.55
C ASP A 238 28.04 1.66 7.64
N VAL A 239 27.65 0.45 7.25
CA VAL A 239 27.64 -0.72 8.14
C VAL A 239 28.97 -1.45 7.96
N ILE A 240 29.69 -1.67 9.06
CA ILE A 240 31.04 -2.28 9.08
C ILE A 240 30.92 -3.68 9.67
#